data_b51cebdc042c813c115ed230f1a704a0
#
_entry.id   b51cebdc042c813c115ed230f1a704a0
#
_cell.length_a   1.000
_cell.length_b   1.000
_cell.length_c   1.000
_cell.angle_alpha   90.00
_cell.angle_beta   90.00
_cell.angle_gamma   90.00
#
_symmetry.space_group_name_H-M   'P 1'
#
loop_
_entity.id
_entity.type
_entity.pdbx_description
1 polymer ?
#
loop_
_entity_poly.entity_id
_entity_poly.type
_entity_poly.pdbx_seq_one_letter_code
_entity_poly.pdbx_strand_id
1 'polypeptide(L)'
;MCRIVLTIIGLMVALVHISAQDDPQYRMEIGAGVGMVSYEGDFNGNVLKNMQPMASLLWRYNFDPYKDLRLSASYGKLKGSSADVKTYYPDYAESTYEFNHNVVDVSLVFEYNFWPYGTGRDYRGAKRLTPYIYGGLGATSVSGGSKSVFTANVPIGIGVKYKVRERLNVGLDWGFHFSLNDELDGVKDPYRVKSSGAFKNTDCYSMLQLTITYSFKAKCRTCNKEE
;
A
#
# COMPACT_ATOMS: atom_id res chain seq x y z
N MET A 1 11.74 3.00 -20.45
CA MET A 1 11.02 3.51 -19.28
C MET A 1 9.76 4.31 -19.66
N CYS A 2 9.84 5.36 -20.43
CA CYS A 2 8.68 6.21 -20.78
C CYS A 2 7.51 5.42 -21.42
N ARG A 3 7.77 4.40 -22.26
CA ARG A 3 6.72 3.58 -22.89
C ARG A 3 5.95 2.71 -21.91
N ILE A 4 6.60 2.15 -20.90
CA ILE A 4 5.95 1.31 -19.87
C ILE A 4 5.09 2.17 -18.97
N VAL A 5 5.57 3.34 -18.56
CA VAL A 5 4.80 4.30 -17.74
C VAL A 5 3.56 4.78 -18.51
N LEU A 6 3.71 5.11 -19.81
CA LEU A 6 2.58 5.50 -20.66
C LEU A 6 1.56 4.36 -20.84
N THR A 7 2.02 3.11 -20.96
CA THR A 7 1.10 1.96 -21.05
C THR A 7 0.34 1.72 -19.76
N ILE A 8 0.99 1.86 -18.60
CA ILE A 8 0.35 1.73 -17.29
C ILE A 8 -0.66 2.87 -17.07
N ILE A 9 -0.29 4.12 -17.41
CA ILE A 9 -1.21 5.27 -17.33
C ILE A 9 -2.39 5.07 -18.30
N GLY A 10 -2.16 4.61 -19.53
CA GLY A 10 -3.21 4.32 -20.50
C GLY A 10 -4.16 3.21 -20.02
N LEU A 11 -3.63 2.15 -19.39
CA LEU A 11 -4.42 1.08 -18.80
C LEU A 11 -5.25 1.57 -17.61
N MET A 12 -4.68 2.41 -16.75
CA MET A 12 -5.38 3.06 -15.63
C MET A 12 -6.52 3.97 -16.12
N VAL A 13 -6.27 4.76 -17.16
CA VAL A 13 -7.31 5.64 -17.77
C VAL A 13 -8.41 4.82 -18.44
N ALA A 14 -8.08 3.72 -19.12
CA ALA A 14 -9.06 2.82 -19.73
C ALA A 14 -9.98 2.16 -18.71
N LEU A 15 -9.46 1.78 -17.53
CA LEU A 15 -10.24 1.19 -16.44
C LEU A 15 -11.26 2.17 -15.84
N VAL A 16 -10.99 3.48 -15.88
CA VAL A 16 -11.92 4.51 -15.38
C VAL A 16 -13.15 4.64 -16.28
N HIS A 17 -13.03 4.34 -17.58
CA HIS A 17 -14.10 4.52 -18.56
C HIS A 17 -15.11 3.36 -18.65
N ILE A 18 -14.82 2.22 -18.00
CA ILE A 18 -15.79 1.12 -17.89
C ILE A 18 -16.77 1.47 -16.75
N SER A 19 -17.72 2.35 -17.05
CA SER A 19 -18.77 2.73 -16.10
C SER A 19 -19.79 1.58 -16.02
N ALA A 20 -19.70 0.76 -15.00
CA ALA A 20 -20.85 -0.02 -14.57
C ALA A 20 -21.90 0.96 -14.02
N GLN A 21 -23.17 0.82 -14.43
CA GLN A 21 -24.28 1.70 -14.06
C GLN A 21 -24.66 1.67 -12.58
N ASP A 22 -23.91 0.98 -11.73
CA ASP A 22 -24.17 0.88 -10.30
C ASP A 22 -23.38 1.94 -9.52
N ASP A 23 -24.14 2.81 -8.90
CA ASP A 23 -23.61 3.87 -8.05
C ASP A 23 -23.26 3.35 -6.65
N PRO A 24 -22.13 3.79 -6.05
CA PRO A 24 -21.81 3.44 -4.69
C PRO A 24 -22.81 4.05 -3.71
N GLN A 25 -23.12 3.32 -2.64
CA GLN A 25 -24.01 3.80 -1.58
C GLN A 25 -23.47 5.06 -0.90
N TYR A 26 -22.16 5.08 -0.62
CA TYR A 26 -21.42 6.20 -0.05
C TYR A 26 -20.20 6.50 -0.93
N ARG A 27 -19.99 7.78 -1.26
CA ARG A 27 -18.88 8.18 -2.15
C ARG A 27 -17.55 8.33 -1.47
N MET A 28 -17.54 8.53 -0.16
CA MET A 28 -16.30 8.82 0.56
C MET A 28 -16.21 7.98 1.82
N GLU A 29 -14.98 7.59 2.13
CA GLU A 29 -14.61 6.95 3.38
C GLU A 29 -13.37 7.63 3.96
N ILE A 30 -13.33 7.74 5.28
CA ILE A 30 -12.15 8.16 6.04
C ILE A 30 -11.90 7.15 7.13
N GLY A 31 -10.65 6.88 7.42
CA GLY A 31 -10.32 5.92 8.45
C GLY A 31 -8.88 5.94 8.89
N ALA A 32 -8.58 5.05 9.80
CA ALA A 32 -7.25 4.80 10.32
C ALA A 32 -6.94 3.32 10.30
N GLY A 33 -5.67 2.99 10.29
CA GLY A 33 -5.16 1.63 10.33
C GLY A 33 -4.00 1.49 11.30
N VAL A 34 -3.83 0.26 11.76
CA VAL A 34 -2.67 -0.19 12.51
C VAL A 34 -2.16 -1.47 11.89
N GLY A 35 -0.86 -1.69 11.95
CA GLY A 35 -0.30 -2.86 11.31
C GLY A 35 1.19 -3.00 11.58
N MET A 36 1.83 -3.71 10.67
CA MET A 36 3.25 -3.99 10.72
C MET A 36 3.88 -3.68 9.36
N VAL A 37 5.08 -3.11 9.39
CA VAL A 37 5.93 -2.91 8.22
C VAL A 37 7.20 -3.71 8.37
N SER A 38 7.64 -4.35 7.30
CA SER A 38 8.90 -5.10 7.21
C SER A 38 9.72 -4.60 6.03
N TYR A 39 11.00 -4.35 6.26
CA TYR A 39 11.96 -4.09 5.20
C TYR A 39 12.31 -5.38 4.46
N GLU A 40 12.45 -5.30 3.16
CA GLU A 40 12.88 -6.39 2.29
C GLU A 40 13.91 -5.86 1.30
N GLY A 41 15.15 -6.29 1.45
CA GLY A 41 16.28 -5.83 0.65
C GLY A 41 17.56 -6.51 1.11
N ASP A 42 18.67 -5.84 0.94
CA ASP A 42 20.01 -6.40 1.15
C ASP A 42 20.23 -6.95 2.57
N PHE A 43 19.56 -6.41 3.60
CA PHE A 43 19.74 -6.80 5.01
C PHE A 43 18.53 -7.51 5.62
N ASN A 44 17.53 -7.90 4.84
CA ASN A 44 16.44 -8.77 5.27
C ASN A 44 15.78 -9.47 4.09
N GLY A 45 15.93 -10.77 4.01
CA GLY A 45 15.33 -11.63 2.97
C GLY A 45 14.05 -12.36 3.40
N ASN A 46 13.47 -12.01 4.55
CA ASN A 46 12.27 -12.69 5.07
C ASN A 46 11.20 -11.68 5.48
N VAL A 47 10.08 -11.69 4.76
CA VAL A 47 8.92 -10.81 4.91
C VAL A 47 8.37 -10.74 6.33
N LEU A 48 8.46 -11.82 7.09
CA LEU A 48 7.91 -11.93 8.45
C LEU A 48 8.94 -11.63 9.54
N LYS A 49 10.20 -11.37 9.17
CA LYS A 49 11.27 -11.07 10.10
C LYS A 49 11.43 -9.56 10.26
N ASN A 50 11.77 -9.12 11.46
CA ASN A 50 11.97 -7.70 11.78
C ASN A 50 10.75 -6.79 11.57
N MET A 51 9.53 -7.35 11.59
CA MET A 51 8.30 -6.57 11.50
C MET A 51 8.22 -5.52 12.61
N GLN A 52 7.97 -4.28 12.24
CA GLN A 52 7.84 -3.14 13.16
C GLN A 52 6.42 -2.58 13.11
N PRO A 53 5.89 -2.08 14.24
CA PRO A 53 4.56 -1.50 14.27
C PRO A 53 4.46 -0.27 13.38
N MET A 54 3.29 -0.09 12.76
CA MET A 54 2.94 1.06 11.95
C MET A 54 1.52 1.53 12.23
N ALA A 55 1.27 2.80 11.95
CA ALA A 55 -0.06 3.39 11.95
C ALA A 55 -0.30 4.12 10.62
N SER A 56 -1.55 4.17 10.18
CA SER A 56 -1.93 4.83 8.94
C SER A 56 -3.24 5.62 9.08
N LEU A 57 -3.35 6.65 8.26
CA LEU A 57 -4.59 7.36 7.97
C LEU A 57 -4.93 7.14 6.51
N LEU A 58 -6.21 7.00 6.21
CA LEU A 58 -6.65 6.77 4.84
C LEU A 58 -7.93 7.54 4.52
N TRP A 59 -7.99 7.98 3.28
CA TRP A 59 -9.17 8.54 2.65
C TRP A 59 -9.43 7.77 1.37
N ARG A 60 -10.69 7.36 1.14
CA ARG A 60 -11.10 6.60 -0.04
C ARG A 60 -12.24 7.31 -0.74
N TYR A 61 -12.16 7.34 -2.06
CA TYR A 61 -13.22 7.80 -2.95
C TYR A 61 -13.74 6.61 -3.75
N ASN A 62 -15.00 6.26 -3.56
CA ASN A 62 -15.67 5.16 -4.23
C ASN A 62 -16.31 5.69 -5.52
N PHE A 63 -15.83 5.24 -6.67
CA PHE A 63 -16.40 5.57 -7.98
C PHE A 63 -17.66 4.75 -8.22
N ASP A 64 -17.58 3.46 -7.98
CA ASP A 64 -18.64 2.47 -8.10
C ASP A 64 -18.40 1.33 -7.08
N PRO A 65 -19.29 0.31 -6.95
CA PRO A 65 -19.10 -0.79 -6.01
C PRO A 65 -17.83 -1.64 -6.27
N TYR A 66 -17.20 -1.50 -7.42
CA TYR A 66 -16.03 -2.29 -7.83
C TYR A 66 -14.73 -1.48 -7.82
N LYS A 67 -14.80 -0.15 -7.87
CA LYS A 67 -13.60 0.69 -8.10
C LYS A 67 -13.53 1.82 -7.10
N ASP A 68 -12.38 1.92 -6.47
CA ASP A 68 -12.09 2.95 -5.47
C ASP A 68 -10.72 3.57 -5.71
N LEU A 69 -10.56 4.81 -5.29
CA LEU A 69 -9.27 5.50 -5.21
C LEU A 69 -8.97 5.76 -3.74
N ARG A 70 -7.83 5.25 -3.24
CA ARG A 70 -7.40 5.43 -1.86
C ARG A 70 -6.15 6.27 -1.79
N LEU A 71 -6.18 7.33 -1.00
CA LEU A 71 -5.02 8.06 -0.51
C LEU A 71 -4.74 7.58 0.91
N SER A 72 -3.51 7.18 1.19
CA SER A 72 -3.07 6.76 2.51
C SER A 72 -1.78 7.46 2.92
N ALA A 73 -1.65 7.75 4.21
CA ALA A 73 -0.44 8.24 4.83
C ALA A 73 -0.09 7.31 5.99
N SER A 74 1.09 6.73 5.97
CA SER A 74 1.54 5.72 6.93
C SER A 74 2.82 6.16 7.61
N TYR A 75 2.95 5.82 8.90
CA TYR A 75 4.14 6.04 9.71
C TYR A 75 4.54 4.74 10.41
N GLY A 76 5.80 4.38 10.33
CA GLY A 76 6.34 3.18 10.96
C GLY A 76 7.86 3.23 11.09
N LYS A 77 8.47 2.06 11.35
CA LYS A 77 9.91 1.90 11.43
C LYS A 77 10.36 0.75 10.54
N LEU A 78 11.48 0.93 9.86
CA LEU A 78 12.16 -0.12 9.11
C LEU A 78 13.38 -0.58 9.92
N LYS A 79 13.53 -1.89 10.09
CA LYS A 79 14.66 -2.51 10.78
C LYS A 79 15.24 -3.64 9.93
N GLY A 80 16.57 -3.72 9.87
CA GLY A 80 17.30 -4.81 9.24
C GLY A 80 18.68 -5.00 9.87
N SER A 81 19.26 -6.18 9.65
CA SER A 81 20.58 -6.53 10.16
C SER A 81 21.33 -7.43 9.17
N SER A 82 22.63 -7.18 8.98
CA SER A 82 23.47 -8.03 8.15
C SER A 82 23.60 -9.47 8.70
N ALA A 83 23.34 -9.69 9.99
CA ALA A 83 23.31 -11.02 10.60
C ALA A 83 22.09 -11.86 10.15
N ASP A 84 21.06 -11.22 9.59
CA ASP A 84 19.81 -11.86 9.18
C ASP A 84 19.86 -12.44 7.76
N VAL A 85 20.92 -12.15 7.01
CA VAL A 85 21.14 -12.62 5.64
C VAL A 85 22.30 -13.59 5.57
N LYS A 86 22.21 -14.57 4.68
CA LYS A 86 23.25 -15.55 4.42
C LYS A 86 24.31 -15.06 3.43
N THR A 87 24.18 -13.86 2.93
CA THR A 87 25.04 -13.30 1.91
C THR A 87 26.26 -12.63 2.54
N TYR A 88 27.42 -12.86 1.95
CA TYR A 88 28.67 -12.27 2.39
C TYR A 88 28.80 -10.85 1.79
N TYR A 89 28.88 -9.86 2.67
CA TYR A 89 29.16 -8.47 2.32
C TYR A 89 30.59 -8.14 2.75
N PRO A 90 31.52 -7.84 1.81
CA PRO A 90 32.92 -7.61 2.12
C PRO A 90 33.16 -6.50 3.16
N ASP A 91 32.37 -5.44 3.10
CA ASP A 91 32.52 -4.27 3.99
C ASP A 91 31.94 -4.51 5.40
N TYR A 92 31.18 -5.60 5.60
CA TYR A 92 30.51 -5.96 6.86
C TYR A 92 30.94 -7.34 7.38
N ALA A 93 32.07 -7.87 6.89
CA ALA A 93 32.59 -9.17 7.29
C ALA A 93 33.06 -9.22 8.76
N GLU A 94 33.58 -8.10 9.27
CA GLU A 94 34.15 -8.00 10.62
C GLU A 94 33.18 -7.35 11.65
N SER A 95 32.09 -6.68 11.18
CA SER A 95 31.13 -6.01 12.05
C SER A 95 29.71 -6.14 11.53
N THR A 96 28.78 -6.48 12.42
CA THR A 96 27.35 -6.53 12.08
C THR A 96 26.82 -5.12 11.85
N TYR A 97 26.21 -4.90 10.69
CA TYR A 97 25.47 -3.66 10.39
C TYR A 97 24.00 -3.83 10.80
N GLU A 98 23.51 -2.89 11.60
CA GLU A 98 22.10 -2.83 11.97
C GLU A 98 21.56 -1.44 11.72
N PHE A 99 20.35 -1.36 11.19
CA PHE A 99 19.68 -0.08 11.05
C PHE A 99 18.28 -0.11 11.63
N ASN A 100 17.82 1.08 12.08
CA ASN A 100 16.46 1.31 12.57
C ASN A 100 16.03 2.71 12.15
N HIS A 101 15.31 2.79 11.05
CA HIS A 101 14.92 4.04 10.40
C HIS A 101 13.42 4.27 10.52
N ASN A 102 13.01 5.52 10.74
CA ASN A 102 11.61 5.90 10.66
C ASN A 102 11.21 6.03 9.19
N VAL A 103 10.05 5.52 8.84
CA VAL A 103 9.46 5.62 7.50
C VAL A 103 8.14 6.37 7.56
N VAL A 104 8.00 7.33 6.64
CA VAL A 104 6.74 7.98 6.30
C VAL A 104 6.44 7.66 4.85
N ASP A 105 5.27 7.11 4.58
CA ASP A 105 4.80 6.79 3.23
C ASP A 105 3.50 7.51 2.96
N VAL A 106 3.39 8.09 1.77
CA VAL A 106 2.14 8.66 1.24
C VAL A 106 1.88 8.02 -0.11
N SER A 107 0.76 7.30 -0.24
CA SER A 107 0.45 6.51 -1.42
C SER A 107 -0.95 6.82 -1.94
N LEU A 108 -1.06 6.95 -3.26
CA LEU A 108 -2.32 7.04 -3.99
C LEU A 108 -2.48 5.77 -4.81
N VAL A 109 -3.47 4.95 -4.46
CA VAL A 109 -3.70 3.65 -5.08
C VAL A 109 -5.12 3.54 -5.63
N PHE A 110 -5.23 2.86 -6.75
CA PHE A 110 -6.50 2.41 -7.31
C PHE A 110 -6.79 1.00 -6.80
N GLU A 111 -8.02 0.80 -6.26
CA GLU A 111 -8.49 -0.49 -5.75
C GLU A 111 -9.55 -1.05 -6.68
N TYR A 112 -9.48 -2.35 -6.96
CA TYR A 112 -10.48 -3.11 -7.70
C TYR A 112 -11.08 -4.20 -6.81
N ASN A 113 -12.37 -4.06 -6.50
CA ASN A 113 -13.14 -5.00 -5.71
C ASN A 113 -13.66 -6.12 -6.60
N PHE A 114 -13.42 -7.39 -6.24
CA PHE A 114 -13.90 -8.54 -7.02
C PHE A 114 -15.40 -8.74 -6.92
N TRP A 115 -16.00 -8.30 -5.82
CA TRP A 115 -17.45 -8.36 -5.62
C TRP A 115 -18.01 -6.95 -5.41
N PRO A 116 -19.28 -6.71 -5.84
CA PRO A 116 -19.90 -5.39 -5.66
C PRO A 116 -20.05 -5.08 -4.17
N TYR A 117 -19.28 -4.13 -3.69
CA TYR A 117 -19.15 -3.80 -2.28
C TYR A 117 -20.26 -2.86 -1.83
N GLY A 118 -21.10 -3.29 -0.89
CA GLY A 118 -22.18 -2.46 -0.39
C GLY A 118 -23.15 -3.19 0.55
N THR A 119 -24.19 -2.48 1.00
CA THR A 119 -25.34 -2.99 1.75
C THR A 119 -26.63 -2.41 1.19
N GLY A 120 -27.78 -3.02 1.49
CA GLY A 120 -29.10 -2.48 1.12
C GLY A 120 -29.50 -2.68 -0.34
N ARG A 121 -28.70 -3.37 -1.15
CA ARG A 121 -29.00 -3.69 -2.55
C ARG A 121 -28.73 -5.17 -2.84
N ASP A 122 -29.16 -6.04 -1.92
CA ASP A 122 -28.97 -7.50 -2.03
C ASP A 122 -29.57 -8.06 -3.32
N TYR A 123 -30.67 -7.46 -3.81
CA TYR A 123 -31.30 -7.79 -5.10
C TYR A 123 -30.42 -7.45 -6.33
N ARG A 124 -29.37 -6.61 -6.16
CA ARG A 124 -28.37 -6.32 -7.17
C ARG A 124 -27.03 -7.01 -6.93
N GLY A 125 -27.00 -7.95 -5.99
CA GLY A 125 -25.83 -8.72 -5.66
C GLY A 125 -24.81 -8.00 -4.80
N ALA A 126 -25.17 -6.88 -4.14
CA ALA A 126 -24.27 -6.19 -3.22
C ALA A 126 -23.82 -7.10 -2.09
N LYS A 127 -22.52 -7.14 -1.82
CA LYS A 127 -21.91 -8.00 -0.80
C LYS A 127 -21.22 -7.15 0.26
N ARG A 128 -21.39 -7.57 1.52
CA ARG A 128 -20.70 -6.94 2.65
C ARG A 128 -19.21 -7.23 2.70
N LEU A 129 -18.79 -8.35 2.11
CA LEU A 129 -17.40 -8.78 2.02
C LEU A 129 -16.94 -8.67 0.57
N THR A 130 -15.75 -8.12 0.35
CA THR A 130 -15.09 -8.16 -0.94
C THR A 130 -13.57 -8.29 -0.78
N PRO A 131 -12.94 -9.27 -1.44
CA PRO A 131 -11.52 -9.19 -1.70
C PRO A 131 -11.26 -8.15 -2.78
N TYR A 132 -10.07 -7.53 -2.71
CA TYR A 132 -9.65 -6.52 -3.68
C TYR A 132 -8.15 -6.60 -3.95
N ILE A 133 -7.76 -6.10 -5.10
CA ILE A 133 -6.38 -5.84 -5.45
C ILE A 133 -6.19 -4.33 -5.57
N TYR A 134 -4.97 -3.87 -5.36
CA TYR A 134 -4.66 -2.46 -5.56
C TYR A 134 -3.26 -2.25 -6.10
N GLY A 135 -3.08 -1.11 -6.75
CA GLY A 135 -1.81 -0.64 -7.25
C GLY A 135 -1.83 0.85 -7.49
N GLY A 136 -0.68 1.49 -7.44
CA GLY A 136 -0.61 2.92 -7.60
C GLY A 136 0.79 3.49 -7.56
N LEU A 137 0.87 4.74 -7.08
CA LEU A 137 2.11 5.48 -6.92
C LEU A 137 2.17 6.07 -5.52
N GLY A 138 3.36 6.13 -4.97
CA GLY A 138 3.60 6.72 -3.66
C GLY A 138 4.94 7.42 -3.57
N ALA A 139 5.13 8.04 -2.43
CA ALA A 139 6.37 8.68 -2.04
C ALA A 139 6.72 8.28 -0.61
N THR A 140 7.97 7.86 -0.42
CA THR A 140 8.50 7.41 0.87
C THR A 140 9.60 8.35 1.33
N SER A 141 9.56 8.71 2.58
CA SER A 141 10.66 9.40 3.27
C SER A 141 11.15 8.51 4.41
N VAL A 142 12.43 8.20 4.40
CA VAL A 142 13.10 7.43 5.44
C VAL A 142 14.09 8.32 6.17
N SER A 143 14.04 8.31 7.49
CA SER A 143 14.90 9.11 8.35
C SER A 143 15.37 8.29 9.56
N GLY A 144 16.64 8.46 9.94
CA GLY A 144 17.21 7.72 11.09
C GLY A 144 18.71 7.46 10.97
N GLY A 145 19.26 7.58 9.78
CA GLY A 145 20.72 7.57 9.53
C GLY A 145 21.31 8.97 9.43
N SER A 146 22.51 9.07 8.89
CA SER A 146 23.21 10.35 8.67
C SER A 146 22.53 11.24 7.62
N LYS A 147 21.60 10.70 6.83
CA LYS A 147 20.86 11.39 5.77
C LYS A 147 19.40 10.94 5.76
N SER A 148 18.50 11.86 5.47
CA SER A 148 17.12 11.51 5.12
C SER A 148 17.05 11.16 3.63
N VAL A 149 16.41 10.05 3.30
CA VAL A 149 16.20 9.58 1.92
C VAL A 149 14.74 9.81 1.55
N PHE A 150 14.52 10.44 0.40
CA PHE A 150 13.19 10.62 -0.18
C PHE A 150 13.15 9.93 -1.54
N THR A 151 12.14 9.10 -1.76
CA THR A 151 12.01 8.32 -2.99
C THR A 151 10.55 8.15 -3.39
N ALA A 152 10.31 7.97 -4.69
CA ALA A 152 9.04 7.48 -5.17
C ALA A 152 8.97 5.95 -5.01
N ASN A 153 7.76 5.43 -4.83
CA ASN A 153 7.50 4.00 -4.76
C ASN A 153 6.29 3.60 -5.61
N VAL A 154 6.19 2.30 -5.89
CA VAL A 154 5.05 1.67 -6.57
C VAL A 154 4.44 0.65 -5.60
N PRO A 155 3.35 1.01 -4.91
CA PRO A 155 2.62 0.08 -4.06
C PRO A 155 1.76 -0.88 -4.91
N ILE A 156 1.82 -2.17 -4.58
CA ILE A 156 0.96 -3.22 -5.15
C ILE A 156 0.56 -4.14 -4.01
N GLY A 157 -0.72 -4.53 -3.95
CA GLY A 157 -1.15 -5.41 -2.88
C GLY A 157 -2.54 -5.97 -3.07
N ILE A 158 -2.93 -6.76 -2.08
CA ILE A 158 -4.22 -7.41 -2.00
C ILE A 158 -4.85 -7.14 -0.63
N GLY A 159 -6.15 -7.24 -0.55
CA GLY A 159 -6.84 -7.09 0.73
C GLY A 159 -8.26 -7.62 0.70
N VAL A 160 -8.88 -7.54 1.86
CA VAL A 160 -10.28 -7.90 2.06
C VAL A 160 -10.96 -6.78 2.85
N LYS A 161 -12.13 -6.35 2.40
CA LYS A 161 -13.00 -5.38 3.09
C LYS A 161 -14.27 -6.04 3.58
N TYR A 162 -14.68 -5.70 4.78
CA TYR A 162 -15.94 -6.16 5.35
C TYR A 162 -16.75 -4.98 5.91
N LYS A 163 -17.98 -4.86 5.47
CA LYS A 163 -18.93 -3.84 5.95
C LYS A 163 -19.65 -4.34 7.19
N VAL A 164 -19.20 -3.88 8.37
CA VAL A 164 -19.75 -4.26 9.68
C VAL A 164 -21.15 -3.64 9.86
N ARG A 165 -21.29 -2.37 9.50
CA ARG A 165 -22.55 -1.62 9.48
C ARG A 165 -22.61 -0.79 8.20
N GLU A 166 -23.73 -0.16 7.91
CA GLU A 166 -23.91 0.68 6.71
C GLU A 166 -22.75 1.65 6.45
N ARG A 167 -22.21 2.25 7.51
CA ARG A 167 -21.16 3.26 7.43
C ARG A 167 -19.82 2.81 8.00
N LEU A 168 -19.77 1.67 8.68
CA LEU A 168 -18.57 1.18 9.34
C LEU A 168 -18.01 0.00 8.57
N ASN A 169 -16.76 0.13 8.14
CA ASN A 169 -16.06 -0.92 7.42
C ASN A 169 -14.77 -1.29 8.15
N VAL A 170 -14.37 -2.53 8.03
CA VAL A 170 -13.08 -3.07 8.48
C VAL A 170 -12.37 -3.65 7.27
N GLY A 171 -11.09 -3.42 7.14
CA GLY A 171 -10.25 -3.96 6.08
C GLY A 171 -8.99 -4.58 6.62
N LEU A 172 -8.52 -5.61 5.96
CA LEU A 172 -7.20 -6.19 6.14
C LEU A 172 -6.53 -6.17 4.78
N ASP A 173 -5.37 -5.56 4.68
CA ASP A 173 -4.61 -5.52 3.44
C ASP A 173 -3.11 -5.78 3.67
N TRP A 174 -2.51 -6.36 2.65
CA TRP A 174 -1.09 -6.66 2.58
C TRP A 174 -0.55 -6.18 1.24
N GLY A 175 0.44 -5.32 1.30
CA GLY A 175 1.05 -4.71 0.13
C GLY A 175 2.54 -4.64 0.19
N PHE A 176 3.14 -4.59 -1.00
CA PHE A 176 4.56 -4.39 -1.24
C PHE A 176 4.76 -3.03 -1.89
N HIS A 177 5.70 -2.28 -1.37
CA HIS A 177 6.08 -0.97 -1.85
C HIS A 177 7.48 -1.06 -2.48
N PHE A 178 7.53 -1.06 -3.79
CA PHE A 178 8.77 -1.12 -4.55
C PHE A 178 9.35 0.29 -4.66
N SER A 179 10.45 0.54 -3.95
CA SER A 179 11.16 1.82 -4.01
C SER A 179 11.85 2.00 -5.36
N LEU A 180 12.00 3.23 -5.82
CA LEU A 180 12.83 3.55 -6.98
C LEU A 180 14.28 3.89 -6.58
N ASN A 181 14.61 3.85 -5.31
CA ASN A 181 15.94 4.11 -4.75
C ASN A 181 16.42 2.92 -3.92
N ASP A 182 17.73 2.71 -3.92
CA ASP A 182 18.49 1.63 -3.27
C ASP A 182 19.20 2.12 -1.98
N GLU A 183 18.65 3.10 -1.31
CA GLU A 183 19.26 3.71 -0.12
C GLU A 183 18.30 3.76 1.09
N LEU A 184 17.24 2.93 1.12
CA LEU A 184 16.28 2.94 2.24
C LEU A 184 16.90 2.41 3.53
N ASP A 185 17.88 1.52 3.42
CA ASP A 185 18.67 0.96 4.51
C ASP A 185 19.88 1.83 4.91
N GLY A 186 20.16 2.89 4.15
CA GLY A 186 21.27 3.81 4.36
C GLY A 186 22.57 3.41 3.67
N VAL A 187 22.59 2.31 2.94
CA VAL A 187 23.75 1.81 2.17
C VAL A 187 23.40 1.78 0.69
N LYS A 188 24.33 2.18 -0.15
CA LYS A 188 24.18 2.15 -1.60
C LYS A 188 25.00 1.04 -2.19
N ASP A 189 24.34 0.09 -2.89
CA ASP A 189 24.98 -1.02 -3.60
C ASP A 189 26.06 -1.76 -2.76
N PRO A 190 25.67 -2.50 -1.69
CA PRO A 190 26.61 -3.16 -0.80
C PRO A 190 27.44 -4.26 -1.51
N TYR A 191 26.97 -4.73 -2.68
CA TYR A 191 27.72 -5.70 -3.50
C TYR A 191 28.75 -5.06 -4.42
N ARG A 192 28.73 -3.73 -4.63
CA ARG A 192 29.55 -3.01 -5.61
C ARG A 192 29.41 -3.55 -7.04
N VAL A 193 28.31 -4.20 -7.36
CA VAL A 193 28.00 -4.74 -8.69
C VAL A 193 27.00 -3.84 -9.38
N LYS A 194 27.45 -3.09 -10.39
CA LYS A 194 26.55 -2.27 -11.22
C LYS A 194 25.47 -3.16 -11.84
N SER A 195 24.28 -3.06 -11.31
CA SER A 195 23.11 -3.72 -11.87
C SER A 195 22.50 -2.86 -12.96
N SER A 196 22.21 -3.48 -14.11
CA SER A 196 21.53 -2.81 -15.23
C SER A 196 20.07 -3.24 -15.25
N GLY A 197 19.15 -2.37 -14.81
CA GLY A 197 17.70 -2.61 -14.86
C GLY A 197 16.93 -1.71 -13.91
N ALA A 198 15.67 -1.39 -14.26
CA ALA A 198 14.85 -0.44 -13.50
C ALA A 198 14.37 -0.98 -12.13
N PHE A 199 14.52 -2.28 -11.86
CA PHE A 199 14.07 -2.97 -10.63
C PHE A 199 15.11 -3.97 -10.10
N LYS A 200 16.37 -3.86 -10.50
CA LYS A 200 17.46 -4.62 -9.91
C LYS A 200 18.09 -3.82 -8.79
N ASN A 201 18.29 -4.41 -7.62
CA ASN A 201 18.82 -3.80 -6.41
C ASN A 201 18.01 -2.58 -5.92
N THR A 202 16.69 -2.61 -6.01
CA THR A 202 15.86 -1.59 -5.38
C THR A 202 15.25 -2.16 -4.13
N ASP A 203 15.34 -1.40 -3.05
CA ASP A 203 14.73 -1.75 -1.79
C ASP A 203 13.21 -1.86 -1.91
N CYS A 204 12.66 -2.79 -1.17
CA CYS A 204 11.23 -3.01 -1.05
C CYS A 204 10.84 -3.06 0.44
N TYR A 205 9.63 -2.75 0.76
CA TYR A 205 9.08 -3.01 2.08
C TYR A 205 7.64 -3.48 1.97
N SER A 206 7.25 -4.37 2.88
CA SER A 206 5.88 -4.85 2.95
C SER A 206 5.14 -4.21 4.11
N MET A 207 3.84 -3.96 3.91
CA MET A 207 2.93 -3.44 4.92
C MET A 207 1.74 -4.38 5.06
N LEU A 208 1.53 -4.92 6.26
CA LEU A 208 0.32 -5.66 6.64
C LEU A 208 -0.47 -4.79 7.61
N GLN A 209 -1.70 -4.40 7.27
CA GLN A 209 -2.49 -3.50 8.11
C GLN A 209 -3.94 -3.91 8.25
N LEU A 210 -4.48 -3.66 9.44
CA LEU A 210 -5.91 -3.70 9.75
C LEU A 210 -6.42 -2.26 9.76
N THR A 211 -7.50 -2.00 9.04
CA THR A 211 -8.08 -0.65 8.88
C THR A 211 -9.52 -0.61 9.36
N ILE A 212 -9.92 0.53 9.92
CA ILE A 212 -11.30 0.84 10.23
C ILE A 212 -11.65 2.13 9.48
N THR A 213 -12.74 2.10 8.70
CA THR A 213 -13.18 3.25 7.91
C THR A 213 -14.64 3.58 8.15
N TYR A 214 -14.95 4.87 8.09
CA TYR A 214 -16.30 5.40 8.18
C TYR A 214 -16.73 5.98 6.84
N SER A 215 -17.83 5.48 6.29
CA SER A 215 -18.39 5.90 5.03
C SER A 215 -19.32 7.10 5.22
N PHE A 216 -19.15 8.13 4.39
CA PHE A 216 -19.96 9.35 4.41
C PHE A 216 -20.24 9.85 3.00
N LYS A 217 -21.05 10.92 2.90
CA LYS A 217 -21.52 11.47 1.62
C LYS A 217 -22.35 10.47 0.83
N ALA A 218 -23.51 10.10 1.39
CA ALA A 218 -24.50 9.28 0.70
C ALA A 218 -24.88 9.90 -0.65
N LYS A 219 -24.94 9.10 -1.71
CA LYS A 219 -25.28 9.58 -3.06
C LYS A 219 -26.73 10.05 -3.15
N CYS A 220 -27.66 9.32 -2.54
CA CYS A 220 -29.07 9.71 -2.47
C CYS A 220 -29.47 9.96 -1.02
N ARG A 221 -29.76 11.22 -0.66
CA ARG A 221 -30.23 11.58 0.68
C ARG A 221 -31.67 11.12 0.97
N THR A 222 -32.46 10.95 -0.07
CA THR A 222 -33.89 10.60 0.03
C THR A 222 -34.16 9.11 -0.11
N CYS A 223 -33.28 8.36 -0.78
CA CYS A 223 -33.46 6.92 -1.03
C CYS A 223 -32.93 6.03 0.11
N ASN A 224 -32.19 6.60 1.07
CA ASN A 224 -31.60 5.88 2.21
C ASN A 224 -32.25 6.27 3.55
N LYS A 225 -33.49 6.74 3.56
CA LYS A 225 -34.28 6.78 4.77
C LYS A 225 -34.92 5.39 4.94
N GLU A 226 -34.18 4.49 5.57
CA GLU A 226 -34.80 3.41 6.31
C GLU A 226 -35.13 3.95 7.70
N GLU A 227 -36.41 3.89 8.04
CA GLU A 227 -36.98 4.20 9.35
C GLU A 227 -36.46 3.23 10.43
#